data_130692119f239b5614ee3b10a2e4ec84
#
_entry.id   130692119f239b5614ee3b10a2e4ec84
#
_cell.length_a   1.000
_cell.length_b   1.000
_cell.length_c   1.000
_cell.angle_alpha   90.00
_cell.angle_beta   90.00
_cell.angle_gamma   90.00
#
_symmetry.space_group_name_H-M   'P 1'
#
loop_
_entity.id
_entity.type
_entity.pdbx_description
1 polymer ?
#
loop_
_entity_poly.entity_id
_entity_poly.type
_entity_poly.pdbx_seq_one_letter_code
_entity_poly.pdbx_strand_id
1 'polypeptide(L)'
;MKRLLSLLAVLAAVVGVRAADAPGLVNGNPPDMRTLKSGDAAPDFELLGIDGKKHKLAEYTGGEALVVLFTSNHCPTSHSIERRLQKFYDEYKAKGVKLVAINPNHPDGLSKDELGYGEFGDSYAEMKPYAEKNKWTFDYLYDGDTQTIARAYGCLATPHVFVFDKNLKLRYQGRFDDSRFYDDSTVKSKDCQNAVDAILAGKKVEVELTKPMGCSTKWREKKALHDA
;
A
#
# COMPACT_ATOMS: atom_id res chain seq x y z
N MET A 1 -62.66 -36.07 18.42
CA MET A 1 -61.59 -35.34 19.14
C MET A 1 -60.32 -35.39 18.28
N LYS A 2 -60.06 -34.36 17.46
CA LYS A 2 -58.88 -34.26 16.58
C LYS A 2 -57.85 -33.34 17.27
N ARG A 3 -56.68 -33.86 17.62
CA ARG A 3 -55.61 -33.11 18.21
C ARG A 3 -54.80 -32.47 17.04
N LEU A 4 -54.79 -31.14 16.94
CA LEU A 4 -53.89 -30.37 16.11
C LEU A 4 -52.51 -30.36 16.78
N LEU A 5 -51.47 -30.90 16.11
CA LEU A 5 -50.08 -30.67 16.47
C LEU A 5 -49.64 -29.40 15.73
N SER A 6 -49.34 -28.36 16.48
CA SER A 6 -48.68 -27.15 15.96
C SER A 6 -47.17 -27.41 15.89
N LEU A 7 -46.62 -27.47 14.67
CA LEU A 7 -45.17 -27.43 14.45
C LEU A 7 -44.72 -25.99 14.57
N LEU A 8 -43.96 -25.66 15.62
CA LEU A 8 -43.16 -24.43 15.70
C LEU A 8 -41.88 -24.63 14.87
N ALA A 9 -41.82 -23.98 13.73
CA ALA A 9 -40.57 -23.86 12.98
C ALA A 9 -39.71 -22.79 13.65
N VAL A 10 -38.63 -23.20 14.31
CA VAL A 10 -37.61 -22.31 14.83
C VAL A 10 -36.74 -21.91 13.62
N LEU A 11 -36.93 -20.68 13.12
CA LEU A 11 -36.04 -20.08 12.14
C LEU A 11 -34.75 -19.71 12.87
N ALA A 12 -33.70 -20.53 12.74
CA ALA A 12 -32.37 -20.17 13.15
C ALA A 12 -31.85 -19.10 12.15
N ALA A 13 -31.82 -17.84 12.57
CA ALA A 13 -31.13 -16.79 11.83
C ALA A 13 -29.63 -17.09 11.88
N VAL A 14 -29.11 -17.61 10.79
CA VAL A 14 -27.68 -17.69 10.58
C VAL A 14 -27.18 -16.25 10.42
N VAL A 15 -26.71 -15.67 11.51
CA VAL A 15 -25.95 -14.42 11.48
C VAL A 15 -24.63 -14.76 10.80
N GLY A 16 -24.57 -14.53 9.51
CA GLY A 16 -23.31 -14.65 8.76
C GLY A 16 -22.32 -13.64 9.35
N VAL A 17 -21.36 -14.12 10.12
CA VAL A 17 -20.21 -13.32 10.52
C VAL A 17 -19.49 -12.92 9.21
N ARG A 18 -19.61 -11.65 8.86
CA ARG A 18 -18.83 -11.11 7.75
C ARG A 18 -17.36 -11.23 8.14
N ALA A 19 -16.57 -11.90 7.32
CA ALA A 19 -15.12 -12.06 7.44
C ALA A 19 -14.31 -10.73 7.41
N ALA A 20 -14.96 -9.60 7.65
CA ALA A 20 -14.39 -8.25 7.52
C ALA A 20 -13.88 -7.65 8.85
N ASP A 21 -14.25 -8.23 9.99
CA ASP A 21 -14.02 -7.57 11.28
C ASP A 21 -13.18 -8.44 12.21
N ALA A 22 -11.85 -8.46 11.96
CA ALA A 22 -10.94 -8.83 13.04
C ALA A 22 -11.17 -7.88 14.23
N PRO A 23 -11.05 -8.35 15.48
CA PRO A 23 -11.14 -7.48 16.64
C PRO A 23 -10.20 -6.27 16.46
N GLY A 24 -10.76 -5.06 16.54
CA GLY A 24 -9.99 -3.81 16.37
C GLY A 24 -9.92 -3.25 14.95
N LEU A 25 -10.52 -3.91 13.94
CA LEU A 25 -10.61 -3.37 12.58
C LEU A 25 -12.06 -2.95 12.24
N VAL A 26 -12.18 -1.89 11.45
CA VAL A 26 -13.44 -1.42 10.85
C VAL A 26 -13.31 -1.49 9.34
N ASN A 27 -14.18 -2.26 8.68
CA ASN A 27 -14.07 -2.55 7.24
C ASN A 27 -12.67 -3.05 6.83
N GLY A 28 -12.05 -3.88 7.67
CA GLY A 28 -10.73 -4.46 7.44
C GLY A 28 -9.54 -3.51 7.67
N ASN A 29 -9.77 -2.30 8.21
CA ASN A 29 -8.74 -1.31 8.49
C ASN A 29 -8.80 -0.83 9.95
N PRO A 30 -7.67 -0.39 10.54
CA PRO A 30 -7.63 0.22 11.85
C PRO A 30 -8.52 1.47 11.92
N PRO A 31 -9.27 1.69 13.02
CA PRO A 31 -10.21 2.81 13.15
C PRO A 31 -9.50 4.17 13.26
N ASP A 32 -8.22 4.17 13.64
CA ASP A 32 -7.38 5.36 13.79
C ASP A 32 -6.62 5.74 12.50
N MET A 33 -6.92 5.07 11.38
CA MET A 33 -6.34 5.41 10.09
C MET A 33 -6.70 6.83 9.66
N ARG A 34 -5.67 7.61 9.33
CA ARG A 34 -5.84 8.93 8.75
C ARG A 34 -6.24 8.83 7.28
N THR A 35 -7.02 9.78 6.79
CA THR A 35 -7.25 9.99 5.36
C THR A 35 -6.59 11.30 4.95
N LEU A 36 -5.53 11.22 4.16
CA LEU A 36 -4.87 12.42 3.62
C LEU A 36 -5.72 13.04 2.52
N LYS A 37 -5.66 14.36 2.44
CA LYS A 37 -6.32 15.17 1.41
C LYS A 37 -5.30 15.95 0.62
N SER A 38 -5.63 16.34 -0.61
CA SER A 38 -4.80 17.22 -1.42
C SER A 38 -4.44 18.50 -0.64
N GLY A 39 -3.15 18.83 -0.63
CA GLY A 39 -2.59 19.96 0.15
C GLY A 39 -2.13 19.60 1.57
N ASP A 40 -2.46 18.43 2.10
CA ASP A 40 -1.94 17.99 3.40
C ASP A 40 -0.41 17.81 3.32
N ALA A 41 0.27 18.05 4.45
CA ALA A 41 1.68 17.78 4.56
C ALA A 41 1.94 16.27 4.64
N ALA A 42 3.05 15.82 4.05
CA ALA A 42 3.51 14.45 4.22
C ALA A 42 3.71 14.14 5.73
N PRO A 43 3.11 13.07 6.25
CA PRO A 43 3.40 12.60 7.59
C PRO A 43 4.89 12.26 7.73
N ASP A 44 5.50 12.71 8.83
CA ASP A 44 6.90 12.41 9.12
C ASP A 44 7.11 10.93 9.44
N PHE A 45 8.32 10.43 9.14
CA PHE A 45 8.70 9.06 9.45
C PHE A 45 10.19 8.94 9.76
N GLU A 46 10.52 7.92 10.55
CA GLU A 46 11.86 7.37 10.73
C GLU A 46 11.74 5.86 10.71
N LEU A 47 12.14 5.21 9.60
CA LEU A 47 11.97 3.78 9.37
C LEU A 47 13.30 3.11 9.06
N LEU A 48 13.39 1.82 9.39
CA LEU A 48 14.55 0.98 9.07
C LEU A 48 14.54 0.59 7.59
N GLY A 49 15.62 0.90 6.88
CA GLY A 49 15.85 0.50 5.49
C GLY A 49 16.51 -0.87 5.36
N ILE A 50 16.40 -1.47 4.18
CA ILE A 50 17.05 -2.76 3.84
C ILE A 50 18.60 -2.67 3.87
N ASP A 51 19.16 -1.48 3.94
CA ASP A 51 20.59 -1.21 4.13
C ASP A 51 21.01 -1.27 5.62
N GLY A 52 20.05 -1.52 6.53
CA GLY A 52 20.26 -1.58 7.97
C GLY A 52 20.33 -0.21 8.66
N LYS A 53 20.06 0.88 7.96
CA LYS A 53 20.06 2.23 8.51
C LYS A 53 18.63 2.74 8.69
N LYS A 54 18.46 3.72 9.58
CA LYS A 54 17.21 4.47 9.69
C LYS A 54 17.20 5.62 8.71
N HIS A 55 16.10 5.76 7.98
CA HIS A 55 15.84 6.82 7.02
C HIS A 55 14.68 7.69 7.49
N LYS A 56 14.81 9.00 7.33
CA LYS A 56 13.82 9.99 7.73
C LYS A 56 13.22 10.70 6.54
N LEU A 57 11.98 11.14 6.64
CA LEU A 57 11.34 11.97 5.62
C LEU A 57 12.22 13.15 5.17
N ALA A 58 12.97 13.75 6.11
CA ALA A 58 13.88 14.87 5.82
C ALA A 58 14.96 14.57 4.77
N GLU A 59 15.35 13.31 4.57
CA GLU A 59 16.35 12.89 3.56
C GLU A 59 15.79 12.97 2.13
N TYR A 60 14.47 12.98 1.99
CA TYR A 60 13.77 13.06 0.70
C TYR A 60 13.31 14.48 0.37
N THR A 61 13.69 15.48 1.16
CA THR A 61 13.44 16.89 0.87
C THR A 61 14.42 17.42 -0.18
N GLY A 62 14.16 18.63 -0.72
CA GLY A 62 15.04 19.29 -1.70
C GLY A 62 14.95 18.73 -3.12
N GLY A 63 14.06 17.78 -3.38
CA GLY A 63 13.65 17.38 -4.71
C GLY A 63 12.51 18.25 -5.25
N GLU A 64 12.19 18.10 -6.54
CA GLU A 64 11.05 18.77 -7.17
C GLU A 64 9.72 18.06 -6.83
N ALA A 65 9.77 16.73 -6.59
CA ALA A 65 8.65 15.93 -6.13
C ALA A 65 9.16 14.75 -5.30
N LEU A 66 8.28 14.25 -4.39
CA LEU A 66 8.49 13.02 -3.63
C LEU A 66 7.37 12.03 -3.93
N VAL A 67 7.75 10.81 -4.28
CA VAL A 67 6.84 9.67 -4.39
C VAL A 67 7.06 8.75 -3.20
N VAL A 68 6.03 8.58 -2.36
CA VAL A 68 5.98 7.57 -1.31
C VAL A 68 5.11 6.43 -1.82
N LEU A 69 5.70 5.25 -1.97
CA LEU A 69 5.01 4.06 -2.44
C LEU A 69 4.91 3.03 -1.32
N PHE A 70 3.71 2.73 -0.87
CA PHE A 70 3.50 1.53 -0.07
C PHE A 70 3.41 0.31 -0.99
N THR A 71 4.30 -0.66 -0.78
CA THR A 71 4.40 -1.88 -1.59
C THR A 71 4.73 -3.08 -0.71
N SER A 72 4.67 -4.28 -1.26
CA SER A 72 4.92 -5.51 -0.49
C SER A 72 5.52 -6.61 -1.36
N ASN A 73 6.22 -7.53 -0.72
CA ASN A 73 6.91 -8.62 -1.41
C ASN A 73 5.95 -9.73 -1.88
N HIS A 74 4.83 -9.97 -1.15
CA HIS A 74 3.91 -11.07 -1.46
C HIS A 74 2.86 -10.72 -2.51
N CYS A 75 2.56 -9.42 -2.71
CA CYS A 75 1.38 -8.99 -3.47
C CYS A 75 1.56 -9.11 -4.99
N PRO A 76 0.76 -9.92 -5.70
CA PRO A 76 0.87 -10.06 -7.15
C PRO A 76 0.68 -8.74 -7.91
N THR A 77 -0.13 -7.82 -7.39
CA THR A 77 -0.31 -6.50 -8.02
C THR A 77 0.93 -5.62 -7.82
N SER A 78 1.63 -5.72 -6.67
CA SER A 78 2.94 -5.06 -6.51
C SER A 78 3.94 -5.60 -7.52
N HIS A 79 4.01 -6.94 -7.67
CA HIS A 79 4.89 -7.57 -8.66
C HIS A 79 4.62 -7.08 -10.09
N SER A 80 3.36 -6.86 -10.44
CA SER A 80 3.00 -6.44 -11.81
C SER A 80 3.54 -5.06 -12.19
N ILE A 81 3.82 -4.17 -11.21
CA ILE A 81 4.32 -2.82 -11.49
C ILE A 81 5.84 -2.67 -11.33
N GLU A 82 6.56 -3.66 -10.73
CA GLU A 82 7.97 -3.54 -10.34
C GLU A 82 8.88 -3.02 -11.45
N ARG A 83 8.79 -3.61 -12.63
CA ARG A 83 9.58 -3.20 -13.79
C ARG A 83 9.24 -1.77 -14.23
N ARG A 84 7.96 -1.41 -14.23
CA ARG A 84 7.50 -0.06 -14.59
C ARG A 84 7.90 0.96 -13.54
N LEU A 85 7.88 0.57 -12.26
CA LEU A 85 8.32 1.40 -11.14
C LEU A 85 9.82 1.71 -11.23
N GLN A 86 10.67 0.69 -11.46
CA GLN A 86 12.11 0.90 -11.60
C GLN A 86 12.42 1.79 -12.81
N LYS A 87 11.77 1.54 -13.96
CA LYS A 87 11.89 2.37 -15.16
C LYS A 87 11.46 3.82 -14.89
N PHE A 88 10.32 4.00 -14.19
CA PHE A 88 9.87 5.34 -13.77
C PHE A 88 10.95 6.04 -12.93
N TYR A 89 11.49 5.38 -11.92
CA TYR A 89 12.50 5.98 -11.06
C TYR A 89 13.78 6.33 -11.83
N ASP A 90 14.26 5.44 -12.70
CA ASP A 90 15.44 5.69 -13.52
C ASP A 90 15.28 6.90 -14.45
N GLU A 91 14.08 7.11 -14.97
CA GLU A 91 13.76 8.26 -15.81
C GLU A 91 13.64 9.57 -15.02
N TYR A 92 13.05 9.52 -13.82
CA TYR A 92 12.65 10.73 -13.08
C TYR A 92 13.64 11.17 -12.01
N LYS A 93 14.55 10.30 -11.54
CA LYS A 93 15.57 10.67 -10.54
C LYS A 93 16.45 11.84 -10.98
N ALA A 94 16.84 11.88 -12.26
CA ALA A 94 17.63 12.99 -12.82
C ALA A 94 16.82 14.29 -12.96
N LYS A 95 15.49 14.22 -12.92
CA LYS A 95 14.57 15.37 -12.94
C LYS A 95 14.28 15.91 -11.53
N GLY A 96 14.98 15.41 -10.50
CA GLY A 96 14.79 15.82 -9.11
C GLY A 96 13.64 15.13 -8.39
N VAL A 97 13.09 14.05 -8.93
CA VAL A 97 12.07 13.24 -8.26
C VAL A 97 12.73 12.26 -7.28
N LYS A 98 12.31 12.33 -6.02
CA LYS A 98 12.67 11.34 -4.98
C LYS A 98 11.62 10.25 -4.94
N LEU A 99 12.04 9.02 -4.66
CA LEU A 99 11.16 7.89 -4.46
C LEU A 99 11.62 7.08 -3.24
N VAL A 100 10.68 6.75 -2.38
CA VAL A 100 10.86 5.83 -1.26
C VAL A 100 9.74 4.80 -1.27
N ALA A 101 10.11 3.52 -1.21
CA ALA A 101 9.18 2.43 -1.04
C ALA A 101 9.09 2.05 0.44
N ILE A 102 7.89 1.72 0.92
CA ILE A 102 7.63 1.32 2.31
C ILE A 102 6.83 0.03 2.30
N ASN A 103 7.31 -1.00 3.00
CA ASN A 103 6.51 -2.21 3.27
C ASN A 103 5.69 -1.98 4.55
N PRO A 104 4.35 -1.88 4.44
CA PRO A 104 3.46 -1.61 5.56
C PRO A 104 3.00 -2.88 6.26
N ASN A 105 3.29 -4.07 5.71
CA ASN A 105 2.64 -5.30 6.11
C ASN A 105 3.32 -5.93 7.34
N HIS A 106 2.50 -6.34 8.30
CA HIS A 106 2.96 -7.20 9.38
C HIS A 106 2.90 -8.67 8.92
N PRO A 107 3.97 -9.47 9.14
CA PRO A 107 4.00 -10.88 8.71
C PRO A 107 2.81 -11.70 9.25
N ASP A 108 2.41 -11.48 10.51
CA ASP A 108 1.26 -12.15 11.11
C ASP A 108 -0.09 -11.72 10.48
N GLY A 109 -0.12 -10.67 9.69
CA GLY A 109 -1.30 -10.22 8.97
C GLY A 109 -1.55 -10.95 7.65
N LEU A 110 -0.60 -11.79 7.20
CA LEU A 110 -0.77 -12.63 6.02
C LEU A 110 -1.42 -13.95 6.38
N SER A 111 -2.35 -14.41 5.55
CA SER A 111 -2.88 -15.78 5.63
C SER A 111 -1.89 -16.78 5.00
N LYS A 112 -2.05 -18.07 5.32
CA LYS A 112 -1.23 -19.13 4.73
C LYS A 112 -1.37 -19.19 3.22
N ASP A 113 -2.55 -18.92 2.69
CA ASP A 113 -2.81 -18.93 1.25
C ASP A 113 -2.08 -17.78 0.54
N GLU A 114 -2.00 -16.60 1.19
CA GLU A 114 -1.30 -15.44 0.65
C GLU A 114 0.23 -15.62 0.61
N LEU A 115 0.80 -16.41 1.51
CA LEU A 115 2.22 -16.78 1.48
C LEU A 115 2.57 -17.63 0.25
N GLY A 116 1.58 -18.25 -0.39
CA GLY A 116 1.74 -19.00 -1.64
C GLY A 116 1.75 -18.15 -2.92
N TYR A 117 1.54 -16.83 -2.83
CA TYR A 117 1.48 -15.98 -4.02
C TYR A 117 2.83 -15.64 -4.63
N GLY A 118 3.92 -15.85 -3.91
CA GLY A 118 5.28 -15.56 -4.34
C GLY A 118 6.34 -16.29 -3.54
N GLU A 119 7.60 -16.01 -3.87
CA GLU A 119 8.77 -16.61 -3.21
C GLU A 119 9.06 -15.95 -1.86
N PHE A 120 8.63 -14.69 -1.67
CA PHE A 120 8.92 -13.90 -0.49
C PHE A 120 7.64 -13.51 0.25
N GLY A 121 7.69 -13.63 1.58
CA GLY A 121 6.75 -12.98 2.49
C GLY A 121 7.12 -11.52 2.74
N ASP A 122 6.49 -10.91 3.76
CA ASP A 122 6.66 -9.48 4.06
C ASP A 122 7.46 -9.20 5.34
N SER A 123 8.26 -10.17 5.81
CA SER A 123 9.17 -9.91 6.92
C SER A 123 10.32 -9.00 6.49
N TYR A 124 10.87 -8.24 7.45
CA TYR A 124 12.05 -7.39 7.20
C TYR A 124 13.21 -8.17 6.56
N ALA A 125 13.44 -9.41 7.02
CA ALA A 125 14.53 -10.25 6.51
C ALA A 125 14.38 -10.60 5.02
N GLU A 126 13.15 -10.66 4.50
CA GLU A 126 12.86 -11.01 3.12
C GLU A 126 12.91 -9.81 2.17
N MET A 127 12.86 -8.57 2.70
CA MET A 127 12.82 -7.35 1.88
C MET A 127 14.10 -7.13 1.09
N LYS A 128 15.28 -7.36 1.70
CA LYS A 128 16.56 -7.14 1.03
C LYS A 128 16.76 -8.09 -0.14
N PRO A 129 16.65 -9.44 0.01
CA PRO A 129 16.76 -10.36 -1.12
C PRO A 129 15.70 -10.11 -2.21
N TYR A 130 14.49 -9.67 -1.83
CA TYR A 130 13.47 -9.27 -2.78
C TYR A 130 13.87 -8.05 -3.62
N ALA A 131 14.36 -6.99 -2.99
CA ALA A 131 14.81 -5.79 -3.68
C ALA A 131 16.03 -6.05 -4.58
N GLU A 132 16.98 -6.90 -4.14
CA GLU A 132 18.14 -7.32 -4.92
C GLU A 132 17.72 -8.12 -6.17
N LYS A 133 16.77 -9.05 -6.04
CA LYS A 133 16.20 -9.80 -7.16
C LYS A 133 15.58 -8.88 -8.21
N ASN A 134 14.87 -7.85 -7.76
CA ASN A 134 14.20 -6.87 -8.62
C ASN A 134 15.11 -5.72 -9.06
N LYS A 135 16.38 -5.73 -8.63
CA LYS A 135 17.39 -4.70 -8.96
C LYS A 135 16.92 -3.28 -8.63
N TRP A 136 16.22 -3.12 -7.51
CA TRP A 136 15.75 -1.82 -7.06
C TRP A 136 16.92 -0.92 -6.67
N THR A 137 16.86 0.34 -7.07
CA THR A 137 17.90 1.36 -6.83
C THR A 137 17.41 2.53 -5.98
N PHE A 138 16.22 2.41 -5.43
CA PHE A 138 15.60 3.33 -4.47
C PHE A 138 15.49 2.69 -3.08
N ASP A 139 15.28 3.52 -2.07
CA ASP A 139 15.19 3.06 -0.69
C ASP A 139 13.92 2.24 -0.46
N TYR A 140 14.07 1.13 0.27
CA TYR A 140 12.97 0.27 0.67
C TYR A 140 12.96 0.12 2.19
N LEU A 141 11.94 0.67 2.83
CA LEU A 141 11.82 0.85 4.27
C LEU A 141 10.74 -0.06 4.86
N TYR A 142 10.87 -0.39 6.13
CA TYR A 142 9.97 -1.29 6.83
C TYR A 142 9.15 -0.59 7.92
N ASP A 143 7.83 -0.63 7.81
CA ASP A 143 6.86 -0.15 8.81
C ASP A 143 6.05 -1.30 9.44
N GLY A 144 6.27 -2.55 8.99
CA GLY A 144 5.43 -3.69 9.36
C GLY A 144 5.34 -3.97 10.86
N ASP A 145 6.37 -3.67 11.64
CA ASP A 145 6.36 -3.93 13.09
C ASP A 145 5.37 -3.04 13.84
N THR A 146 5.29 -1.77 13.49
CA THR A 146 4.44 -0.78 14.17
C THR A 146 3.22 -0.38 13.36
N GLN A 147 3.37 -0.35 12.03
CA GLN A 147 2.36 0.07 11.07
C GLN A 147 1.84 1.50 11.31
N THR A 148 2.63 2.30 12.01
CA THR A 148 2.26 3.67 12.38
C THR A 148 2.27 4.61 11.18
N ILE A 149 3.20 4.40 10.25
CA ILE A 149 3.32 5.23 9.05
C ILE A 149 2.23 4.86 8.05
N ALA A 150 1.93 3.57 7.89
CA ALA A 150 0.81 3.11 7.09
C ALA A 150 -0.52 3.72 7.57
N ARG A 151 -0.75 3.81 8.89
CA ARG A 151 -1.94 4.47 9.48
C ARG A 151 -1.92 5.97 9.24
N ALA A 152 -0.77 6.64 9.43
CA ALA A 152 -0.63 8.08 9.25
C ALA A 152 -0.86 8.54 7.80
N TYR A 153 -0.46 7.73 6.82
CA TYR A 153 -0.70 7.99 5.40
C TYR A 153 -2.09 7.54 4.94
N GLY A 154 -2.74 6.64 5.67
CA GLY A 154 -4.00 6.02 5.24
C GLY A 154 -3.78 4.97 4.15
N CYS A 155 -2.77 4.12 4.32
CA CYS A 155 -2.43 3.07 3.37
C CYS A 155 -3.51 1.98 3.35
N LEU A 156 -4.26 1.89 2.25
CA LEU A 156 -5.36 0.93 2.11
C LEU A 156 -4.94 -0.39 1.46
N ALA A 157 -3.90 -0.34 0.64
CA ALA A 157 -3.49 -1.48 -0.19
C ALA A 157 -2.00 -1.41 -0.53
N THR A 158 -1.48 -2.49 -1.10
CA THR A 158 -0.19 -2.53 -1.78
C THR A 158 -0.40 -2.99 -3.22
N PRO A 159 0.03 -2.20 -4.25
CA PRO A 159 0.65 -0.88 -4.12
C PRO A 159 -0.34 0.26 -3.83
N HIS A 160 0.10 1.29 -3.09
CA HIS A 160 -0.59 2.56 -2.88
C HIS A 160 0.41 3.70 -2.95
N VAL A 161 0.18 4.66 -3.84
CA VAL A 161 1.09 5.77 -4.14
C VAL A 161 0.60 7.06 -3.52
N PHE A 162 1.54 7.86 -3.01
CA PHE A 162 1.33 9.25 -2.59
C PHE A 162 2.39 10.12 -3.25
N VAL A 163 1.98 11.15 -3.99
CA VAL A 163 2.88 12.08 -4.67
C VAL A 163 2.77 13.45 -4.03
N PHE A 164 3.91 13.96 -3.57
CA PHE A 164 4.05 15.25 -2.94
C PHE A 164 4.86 16.19 -3.82
N ASP A 165 4.53 17.49 -3.77
CA ASP A 165 5.35 18.53 -4.40
C ASP A 165 6.61 18.83 -3.57
N LYS A 166 7.45 19.77 -4.05
CA LYS A 166 8.69 20.19 -3.38
C LYS A 166 8.50 20.77 -1.97
N ASN A 167 7.29 21.18 -1.62
CA ASN A 167 6.91 21.65 -0.30
C ASN A 167 6.31 20.54 0.57
N LEU A 168 6.45 19.28 0.15
CA LEU A 168 5.86 18.10 0.77
C LEU A 168 4.35 18.19 0.95
N LYS A 169 3.66 18.85 0.02
CA LYS A 169 2.20 18.91 -0.03
C LYS A 169 1.66 17.82 -0.96
N LEU A 170 0.70 17.04 -0.46
CA LEU A 170 0.06 15.97 -1.24
C LEU A 170 -0.63 16.57 -2.47
N ARG A 171 -0.37 15.98 -3.64
CA ARG A 171 -0.94 16.35 -4.92
C ARG A 171 -1.67 15.21 -5.60
N TYR A 172 -1.29 13.97 -5.28
CA TYR A 172 -1.96 12.78 -5.79
C TYR A 172 -1.85 11.64 -4.78
N GLN A 173 -2.88 10.82 -4.69
CA GLN A 173 -2.82 9.52 -4.05
C GLN A 173 -3.68 8.49 -4.79
N GLY A 174 -3.25 7.25 -4.78
CA GLY A 174 -4.00 6.16 -5.40
C GLY A 174 -3.13 5.07 -6.01
N ARG A 175 -3.50 4.61 -7.21
CA ARG A 175 -2.78 3.58 -7.93
C ARG A 175 -1.55 4.14 -8.65
N PHE A 176 -0.58 3.27 -8.95
CA PHE A 176 0.59 3.65 -9.74
C PHE A 176 0.19 3.89 -11.21
N ASP A 177 -0.50 2.93 -11.80
CA ASP A 177 -1.14 2.99 -13.10
C ASP A 177 -2.45 2.17 -13.09
N ASP A 178 -3.14 2.06 -14.20
CA ASP A 178 -4.43 1.37 -14.31
C ASP A 178 -4.32 -0.12 -14.69
N SER A 179 -3.09 -0.69 -14.72
CA SER A 179 -2.89 -2.09 -15.05
C SER A 179 -2.43 -2.92 -13.84
N ARG A 180 -3.02 -4.10 -13.70
CA ARG A 180 -2.60 -5.15 -12.78
C ARG A 180 -1.81 -6.27 -13.45
N PHE A 181 -1.44 -6.09 -14.71
CA PHE A 181 -0.74 -7.08 -15.51
C PHE A 181 0.73 -6.69 -15.70
N TYR A 182 1.57 -7.70 -15.94
CA TYR A 182 2.99 -7.50 -16.26
C TYR A 182 3.23 -6.88 -17.64
N ASP A 183 2.25 -7.00 -18.54
CA ASP A 183 2.32 -6.45 -19.88
C ASP A 183 2.02 -4.94 -19.87
N ASP A 184 3.04 -4.15 -20.20
CA ASP A 184 2.97 -2.69 -20.24
C ASP A 184 1.94 -2.18 -21.28
N SER A 185 1.63 -2.96 -22.31
CA SER A 185 0.65 -2.60 -23.36
C SER A 185 -0.78 -2.47 -22.81
N THR A 186 -1.04 -3.05 -21.64
CA THR A 186 -2.33 -2.97 -20.94
C THR A 186 -2.53 -1.65 -20.18
N VAL A 187 -1.46 -0.87 -19.98
CA VAL A 187 -1.51 0.44 -19.28
C VAL A 187 -2.12 1.49 -20.20
N LYS A 188 -3.26 2.03 -19.81
CA LYS A 188 -3.94 3.13 -20.52
C LYS A 188 -3.79 4.46 -19.80
N SER A 189 -3.64 4.43 -18.47
CA SER A 189 -3.42 5.63 -17.65
C SER A 189 -2.24 5.42 -16.71
N LYS A 190 -1.25 6.31 -16.80
CA LYS A 190 -0.06 6.35 -15.96
C LYS A 190 -0.25 7.37 -14.82
N ASP A 191 -1.19 7.09 -13.91
CA ASP A 191 -1.71 8.08 -12.97
C ASP A 191 -0.61 8.73 -12.09
N CYS A 192 0.31 7.94 -11.54
CA CYS A 192 1.45 8.47 -10.78
C CYS A 192 2.37 9.34 -11.65
N GLN A 193 2.72 8.86 -12.84
CA GLN A 193 3.57 9.59 -13.77
C GLN A 193 2.93 10.91 -14.20
N ASN A 194 1.63 10.91 -14.54
CA ASN A 194 0.89 12.11 -14.93
C ASN A 194 0.88 13.16 -13.80
N ALA A 195 0.73 12.73 -12.55
CA ALA A 195 0.79 13.62 -11.41
C ALA A 195 2.18 14.24 -11.23
N VAL A 196 3.25 13.44 -11.35
CA VAL A 196 4.63 13.92 -11.29
C VAL A 196 4.94 14.88 -12.43
N ASP A 197 4.52 14.56 -13.66
CA ASP A 197 4.73 15.43 -14.84
C ASP A 197 4.04 16.79 -14.67
N ALA A 198 2.83 16.80 -14.12
CA ALA A 198 2.12 18.05 -13.82
C ALA A 198 2.89 18.89 -12.78
N ILE A 199 3.40 18.29 -11.71
CA ILE A 199 4.18 18.96 -10.67
C ILE A 199 5.47 19.56 -11.29
N LEU A 200 6.22 18.77 -12.05
CA LEU A 200 7.46 19.23 -12.69
C LEU A 200 7.22 20.37 -13.69
N ALA A 201 6.05 20.38 -14.33
CA ALA A 201 5.65 21.44 -15.23
C ALA A 201 5.06 22.68 -14.51
N GLY A 202 4.99 22.69 -13.18
CA GLY A 202 4.36 23.75 -12.39
C GLY A 202 2.84 23.84 -12.61
N LYS A 203 2.20 22.77 -13.08
CA LYS A 203 0.76 22.70 -13.36
C LYS A 203 0.01 22.05 -12.21
N LYS A 204 -1.30 22.33 -12.15
CA LYS A 204 -2.20 21.59 -11.26
C LYS A 204 -2.30 20.14 -11.71
N VAL A 205 -2.29 19.20 -10.72
CA VAL A 205 -2.63 17.80 -10.96
C VAL A 205 -4.14 17.71 -11.16
N GLU A 206 -4.58 17.26 -12.32
CA GLU A 206 -6.01 17.19 -12.65
C GLU A 206 -6.73 16.07 -11.90
N VAL A 207 -6.09 14.89 -11.83
CA VAL A 207 -6.60 13.73 -11.09
C VAL A 207 -5.80 13.60 -9.80
N GLU A 208 -6.34 14.12 -8.70
CA GLU A 208 -5.66 14.14 -7.40
C GLU A 208 -5.88 12.83 -6.60
N LEU A 209 -6.88 12.04 -6.97
CA LEU A 209 -7.26 10.81 -6.27
C LEU A 209 -7.73 9.73 -7.24
N THR A 210 -7.18 8.53 -7.10
CA THR A 210 -7.74 7.30 -7.68
C THR A 210 -7.87 6.24 -6.60
N LYS A 211 -8.72 5.22 -6.83
CA LYS A 211 -8.78 4.06 -5.92
C LYS A 211 -7.47 3.27 -6.04
N PRO A 212 -6.74 3.01 -4.95
CA PRO A 212 -5.58 2.13 -4.99
C PRO A 212 -6.00 0.73 -5.47
N MET A 213 -5.14 0.08 -6.24
CA MET A 213 -5.41 -1.20 -6.85
C MET A 213 -4.36 -2.20 -6.39
N GLY A 214 -4.77 -3.16 -5.55
CA GLY A 214 -3.84 -4.14 -4.99
C GLY A 214 -4.46 -4.97 -3.87
N CYS A 215 -3.59 -5.72 -3.18
CA CYS A 215 -3.94 -6.48 -1.98
C CYS A 215 -4.14 -5.51 -0.80
N SER A 216 -5.13 -5.75 0.05
CA SER A 216 -5.33 -4.94 1.27
C SER A 216 -4.11 -5.01 2.17
N THR A 217 -3.78 -3.92 2.85
CA THR A 217 -2.72 -3.87 3.86
C THR A 217 -2.90 -4.98 4.90
N LYS A 218 -1.80 -5.66 5.24
CA LYS A 218 -1.79 -6.78 6.19
C LYS A 218 -1.53 -6.23 7.60
N TRP A 219 -2.62 -5.81 8.23
CA TRP A 219 -2.59 -5.33 9.59
C TRP A 219 -2.32 -6.49 10.57
N ARG A 220 -1.54 -6.24 11.63
CA ARG A 220 -1.28 -7.24 12.68
C ARG A 220 -2.55 -7.80 13.28
N GLU A 221 -3.58 -6.99 13.42
CA GLU A 221 -4.89 -7.35 13.95
C GLU A 221 -5.58 -8.47 13.15
N LYS A 222 -5.21 -8.65 11.87
CA LYS A 222 -5.74 -9.74 11.04
C LYS A 222 -5.30 -11.12 11.49
N LYS A 223 -4.24 -11.23 12.31
CA LYS A 223 -3.79 -12.51 12.88
C LYS A 223 -4.94 -13.29 13.53
N ALA A 224 -5.80 -12.60 14.26
CA ALA A 224 -6.94 -13.22 14.92
C ALA A 224 -7.92 -13.90 13.96
N LEU A 225 -7.95 -13.50 12.67
CA LEU A 225 -8.76 -14.15 11.63
C LEU A 225 -8.10 -15.42 11.07
N HIS A 226 -6.77 -15.53 11.19
CA HIS A 226 -6.02 -16.66 10.65
C HIS A 226 -5.83 -17.79 11.66
N ASP A 227 -5.98 -17.46 12.95
CA ASP A 227 -5.85 -18.41 14.07
C ASP A 227 -7.23 -19.04 14.46
N ALA A 228 -8.34 -18.58 13.86
CA ALA A 228 -9.71 -19.08 14.10
C ALA A 228 -10.12 -20.16 13.09
#